data_125216b3ce993d10fe7835bd9f9cb426
#
_entry.id   125216b3ce993d10fe7835bd9f9cb426
#
_cell.length_a   1.000
_cell.length_b   1.000
_cell.length_c   1.000
_cell.angle_alpha   90.00
_cell.angle_beta   90.00
_cell.angle_gamma   90.00
#
_symmetry.space_group_name_H-M   'P 1'
#
loop_
_entity.id
_entity.type
_entity.pdbx_description
1 polymer ?
#
loop_
_entity_poly.entity_id
_entity_poly.type
_entity_poly.pdbx_seq_one_letter_code
_entity_poly.pdbx_strand_id
1 'polypeptide(L)'
;VARKNDHPNVTVIGAGLAGVEATFQLIRRGVRVKLLEMRPKVPTGAHGTDLFAELVCSNSVGSNLPDRASGLLKEELRALSSYILDVAYKYRVPAGNALAVDREAFAREITRYMTGHSHVEFVNDEATEFPEEGIVILATGPLTSPRMLAWLSKTFGADKLAFFDAIAPVLTAESVDMTQAFVANRYGDAEEKGDYINCPMNKAEYEEFVTQLLAAERIHLPEFEKDARKQLFSGCQPVEEIASSGKDALRFGPMKPVGFTDPRTGRRPWAVVQLRQDNLLGSLYNIVGFQTNLKHGEQERVFRLIPALKNAVFTRLGQMHRNSYLFSPAFLTPTLQVKDRPDWFVAGQICGVEGYTESTGMGLLAGLNAARICLKKPPVVPPPQSMLGALVKYVTFEGHKVKEFSPMNANFGLLTGTTAPAKGESAESRRAAAIVEARRAFKAFIAEL
;
A
#
# COMPACT_ATOMS: atom_id res chain seq x y z
N VAL A 1 -1.00 -10.07 -46.03
CA VAL A 1 0.08 -9.08 -45.80
C VAL A 1 0.14 -8.85 -44.32
N ALA A 2 1.11 -9.49 -43.62
CA ALA A 2 1.36 -9.29 -42.20
C ALA A 2 1.72 -7.82 -41.97
N ARG A 3 0.97 -7.14 -41.08
CA ARG A 3 1.24 -5.76 -40.70
C ARG A 3 2.59 -5.69 -39.96
N LYS A 4 3.46 -4.82 -40.40
CA LYS A 4 4.85 -4.62 -40.00
C LYS A 4 5.08 -4.17 -38.52
N ASN A 5 4.15 -4.42 -37.56
CA ASN A 5 4.23 -3.97 -36.16
C ASN A 5 3.55 -4.95 -35.20
N ASP A 6 3.97 -6.23 -35.20
CA ASP A 6 3.42 -7.24 -34.26
C ASP A 6 4.18 -7.35 -32.92
N HIS A 7 5.25 -6.60 -32.74
CA HIS A 7 6.04 -6.65 -31.50
C HIS A 7 5.50 -5.67 -30.44
N PRO A 8 5.54 -6.01 -29.14
CA PRO A 8 5.21 -5.11 -28.06
C PRO A 8 6.08 -3.85 -28.11
N ASN A 9 5.47 -2.67 -27.94
CA ASN A 9 6.19 -1.40 -27.95
C ASN A 9 6.77 -1.02 -26.59
N VAL A 10 6.22 -1.61 -25.50
CA VAL A 10 6.61 -1.33 -24.12
C VAL A 10 6.71 -2.65 -23.34
N THR A 11 7.78 -2.80 -22.57
CA THR A 11 7.93 -3.88 -21.61
C THR A 11 7.62 -3.36 -20.20
N VAL A 12 6.68 -4.00 -19.50
CA VAL A 12 6.38 -3.74 -18.09
C VAL A 12 6.89 -4.90 -17.26
N ILE A 13 7.74 -4.63 -16.27
CA ILE A 13 8.34 -5.63 -15.39
C ILE A 13 7.68 -5.58 -14.01
N GLY A 14 6.94 -6.62 -13.67
CA GLY A 14 6.15 -6.77 -12.45
C GLY A 14 4.66 -6.52 -12.67
N ALA A 15 3.82 -7.50 -12.31
CA ALA A 15 2.36 -7.42 -12.38
C ALA A 15 1.71 -7.10 -11.02
N GLY A 16 2.39 -6.29 -10.18
CA GLY A 16 1.82 -5.66 -9.00
C GLY A 16 0.91 -4.49 -9.35
N LEU A 17 0.44 -3.73 -8.33
CA LEU A 17 -0.47 -2.59 -8.51
C LEU A 17 0.05 -1.57 -9.54
N ALA A 18 1.32 -1.18 -9.43
CA ALA A 18 1.92 -0.20 -10.32
C ALA A 18 2.05 -0.72 -11.76
N GLY A 19 2.49 -1.98 -11.95
CA GLY A 19 2.68 -2.56 -13.28
C GLY A 19 1.36 -2.82 -14.00
N VAL A 20 0.35 -3.30 -13.28
CA VAL A 20 -1.02 -3.46 -13.81
C VAL A 20 -1.60 -2.11 -14.23
N GLU A 21 -1.48 -1.10 -13.37
CA GLU A 21 -1.99 0.24 -13.69
C GLU A 21 -1.26 0.84 -14.89
N ALA A 22 0.07 0.72 -14.95
CA ALA A 22 0.86 1.17 -16.11
C ALA A 22 0.45 0.44 -17.39
N THR A 23 0.29 -0.89 -17.33
CA THR A 23 -0.20 -1.69 -18.46
C THR A 23 -1.56 -1.22 -18.93
N PHE A 24 -2.51 -0.96 -18.01
CA PHE A 24 -3.82 -0.45 -18.37
C PHE A 24 -3.75 0.91 -19.08
N GLN A 25 -2.93 1.83 -18.58
CA GLN A 25 -2.78 3.15 -19.20
C GLN A 25 -2.19 3.08 -20.61
N LEU A 26 -1.35 2.08 -20.88
CA LEU A 26 -0.82 1.79 -22.21
C LEU A 26 -1.88 1.19 -23.16
N ILE A 27 -2.51 0.08 -22.75
CA ILE A 27 -3.43 -0.66 -23.63
C ILE A 27 -4.69 0.13 -23.97
N ARG A 28 -5.24 0.94 -23.04
CA ARG A 28 -6.37 1.83 -23.32
C ARG A 28 -6.07 2.90 -24.40
N ARG A 29 -4.78 3.14 -24.66
CA ARG A 29 -4.30 4.05 -25.72
C ARG A 29 -3.80 3.32 -26.96
N GLY A 30 -4.09 2.01 -27.05
CA GLY A 30 -3.77 1.18 -28.21
C GLY A 30 -2.30 0.73 -28.28
N VAL A 31 -1.52 0.91 -27.20
CA VAL A 31 -0.13 0.46 -27.13
C VAL A 31 -0.07 -1.02 -26.74
N ARG A 32 0.71 -1.82 -27.46
CA ARG A 32 0.95 -3.24 -27.13
C ARG A 32 2.02 -3.35 -26.05
N VAL A 33 1.79 -4.22 -25.06
CA VAL A 33 2.60 -4.35 -23.86
C VAL A 33 3.06 -5.79 -23.69
N LYS A 34 4.35 -5.99 -23.40
CA LYS A 34 4.88 -7.22 -22.85
C LYS A 34 4.91 -7.07 -21.33
N LEU A 35 4.06 -7.83 -20.62
CA LEU A 35 3.97 -7.83 -19.17
C LEU A 35 4.69 -9.04 -18.61
N LEU A 36 5.77 -8.81 -17.81
CA LEU A 36 6.52 -9.86 -17.14
C LEU A 36 6.12 -9.96 -15.66
N GLU A 37 5.89 -11.17 -15.19
CA GLU A 37 5.70 -11.47 -13.75
C GLU A 37 6.46 -12.74 -13.40
N MET A 38 7.27 -12.67 -12.36
CA MET A 38 8.13 -13.79 -11.95
C MET A 38 7.38 -14.92 -11.24
N ARG A 39 6.25 -14.61 -10.57
CA ARG A 39 5.45 -15.61 -9.86
C ARG A 39 4.59 -16.42 -10.86
N PRO A 40 4.38 -17.71 -10.62
CA PRO A 40 4.84 -18.54 -9.50
C PRO A 40 6.26 -19.10 -9.65
N LYS A 41 6.96 -18.90 -10.79
CA LYS A 41 8.30 -19.49 -11.02
C LYS A 41 9.32 -19.07 -9.94
N VAL A 42 9.31 -17.78 -9.57
CA VAL A 42 10.14 -17.24 -8.50
C VAL A 42 9.21 -16.70 -7.41
N PRO A 43 9.03 -17.42 -6.29
CA PRO A 43 8.16 -17.01 -5.22
C PRO A 43 8.76 -15.85 -4.42
N THR A 44 7.87 -15.10 -3.75
CA THR A 44 8.26 -14.10 -2.76
C THR A 44 7.85 -14.54 -1.36
N GLY A 45 8.44 -13.95 -0.33
CA GLY A 45 8.09 -14.30 1.05
C GLY A 45 6.70 -13.81 1.52
N ALA A 46 6.02 -12.93 0.76
CA ALA A 46 4.79 -12.29 1.23
C ALA A 46 3.54 -12.62 0.40
N HIS A 47 3.70 -12.97 -0.87
CA HIS A 47 2.56 -13.36 -1.71
C HIS A 47 2.09 -14.78 -1.40
N GLY A 48 0.79 -14.97 -1.36
CA GLY A 48 0.14 -16.28 -1.14
C GLY A 48 -0.39 -16.92 -2.42
N THR A 49 -0.47 -16.14 -3.52
CA THR A 49 -1.02 -16.57 -4.81
C THR A 49 -0.11 -16.14 -5.96
N ASP A 50 -0.43 -16.59 -7.17
CA ASP A 50 0.15 -16.15 -8.44
C ASP A 50 -0.64 -15.02 -9.11
N LEU A 51 -1.69 -14.51 -8.44
CA LEU A 51 -2.58 -13.49 -8.97
C LEU A 51 -1.88 -12.10 -9.03
N PHE A 52 -2.23 -11.33 -10.05
CA PHE A 52 -1.74 -9.96 -10.22
C PHE A 52 -2.32 -9.01 -9.18
N ALA A 53 -1.59 -7.96 -8.86
CA ALA A 53 -1.98 -6.93 -7.90
C ALA A 53 -2.44 -7.47 -6.54
N GLU A 54 -1.90 -8.61 -6.09
CA GLU A 54 -2.20 -9.16 -4.77
C GLU A 54 -1.83 -8.17 -3.67
N LEU A 55 -2.79 -7.91 -2.76
CA LEU A 55 -2.59 -7.05 -1.60
C LEU A 55 -2.00 -7.86 -0.44
N VAL A 56 -0.71 -7.75 -0.20
CA VAL A 56 0.02 -8.61 0.73
C VAL A 56 -0.13 -8.21 2.20
N CYS A 57 -0.10 -6.92 2.53
CA CYS A 57 -0.09 -6.42 3.91
C CYS A 57 -1.50 -6.39 4.52
N SER A 58 -2.40 -5.65 3.89
CA SER A 58 -3.81 -5.52 4.32
C SER A 58 -4.72 -5.46 3.11
N ASN A 59 -6.04 -5.62 3.32
CA ASN A 59 -7.01 -5.44 2.24
C ASN A 59 -7.49 -4.00 2.08
N SER A 60 -6.91 -3.05 2.83
CA SER A 60 -7.29 -1.64 2.76
C SER A 60 -6.42 -0.87 1.78
N VAL A 61 -7.07 -0.15 0.87
CA VAL A 61 -6.44 0.80 -0.06
C VAL A 61 -6.41 2.23 0.54
N GLY A 62 -6.58 2.35 1.85
CA GLY A 62 -6.51 3.60 2.59
C GLY A 62 -7.84 4.33 2.73
N SER A 63 -7.82 5.49 3.40
CA SER A 63 -9.03 6.30 3.65
C SER A 63 -9.72 6.73 2.35
N ASN A 64 -11.06 6.66 2.34
CA ASN A 64 -11.91 7.09 1.23
C ASN A 64 -12.52 8.49 1.45
N LEU A 65 -12.22 9.11 2.59
CA LEU A 65 -12.73 10.45 2.89
C LEU A 65 -12.05 11.51 2.02
N PRO A 66 -12.81 12.42 1.39
CA PRO A 66 -12.28 13.42 0.45
C PRO A 66 -11.42 14.50 1.12
N ASP A 67 -11.49 14.62 2.45
CA ASP A 67 -10.69 15.53 3.29
C ASP A 67 -9.41 14.88 3.85
N ARG A 68 -9.09 13.65 3.42
CA ARG A 68 -7.87 12.94 3.75
C ARG A 68 -6.93 12.87 2.55
N ALA A 69 -5.64 12.87 2.79
CA ALA A 69 -4.63 12.87 1.73
C ALA A 69 -4.77 11.66 0.79
N SER A 70 -5.01 10.46 1.35
CA SER A 70 -5.27 9.25 0.55
C SER A 70 -6.58 9.33 -0.25
N GLY A 71 -7.62 9.99 0.29
CA GLY A 71 -8.87 10.24 -0.43
C GLY A 71 -8.69 11.23 -1.58
N LEU A 72 -7.95 12.31 -1.35
CA LEU A 72 -7.58 13.28 -2.40
C LEU A 72 -6.78 12.62 -3.54
N LEU A 73 -5.78 11.80 -3.19
CA LEU A 73 -5.02 11.05 -4.20
C LEU A 73 -5.94 10.13 -5.02
N LYS A 74 -6.87 9.41 -4.38
CA LYS A 74 -7.83 8.56 -5.11
C LYS A 74 -8.72 9.37 -6.06
N GLU A 75 -9.17 10.54 -5.64
CA GLU A 75 -9.94 11.45 -6.48
C GLU A 75 -9.13 11.82 -7.75
N GLU A 76 -7.86 12.17 -7.60
CA GLU A 76 -6.94 12.49 -8.69
C GLU A 76 -6.74 11.30 -9.64
N LEU A 77 -6.45 10.11 -9.09
CA LEU A 77 -6.22 8.92 -9.91
C LEU A 77 -7.48 8.47 -10.66
N ARG A 78 -8.66 8.58 -10.04
CA ARG A 78 -9.93 8.30 -10.72
C ARG A 78 -10.22 9.28 -11.85
N ALA A 79 -9.88 10.55 -11.67
CA ALA A 79 -10.01 11.54 -12.72
C ALA A 79 -9.10 11.24 -13.93
N LEU A 80 -8.00 10.51 -13.72
CA LEU A 80 -7.13 9.95 -14.77
C LEU A 80 -7.57 8.54 -15.24
N SER A 81 -8.73 8.06 -14.78
CA SER A 81 -9.28 6.73 -15.09
C SER A 81 -8.38 5.57 -14.64
N SER A 82 -8.04 5.53 -13.35
CA SER A 82 -7.31 4.41 -12.75
C SER A 82 -8.13 3.13 -12.77
N TYR A 83 -7.60 2.08 -13.40
CA TYR A 83 -8.22 0.76 -13.46
C TYR A 83 -8.22 0.06 -12.11
N ILE A 84 -7.10 0.15 -11.39
CA ILE A 84 -6.95 -0.44 -10.05
C ILE A 84 -8.04 0.09 -9.11
N LEU A 85 -8.31 1.40 -9.14
CA LEU A 85 -9.35 1.98 -8.29
C LEU A 85 -10.77 1.57 -8.73
N ASP A 86 -11.03 1.47 -10.04
CA ASP A 86 -12.33 1.01 -10.53
C ASP A 86 -12.63 -0.41 -10.07
N VAL A 87 -11.64 -1.32 -10.14
CA VAL A 87 -11.78 -2.69 -9.63
C VAL A 87 -11.89 -2.70 -8.09
N ALA A 88 -11.13 -1.84 -7.39
CA ALA A 88 -11.22 -1.73 -5.94
C ALA A 88 -12.62 -1.31 -5.48
N TYR A 89 -13.24 -0.34 -6.13
CA TYR A 89 -14.62 0.05 -5.82
C TYR A 89 -15.66 -1.03 -6.17
N LYS A 90 -15.43 -1.81 -7.22
CA LYS A 90 -16.29 -2.94 -7.62
C LYS A 90 -16.30 -4.06 -6.56
N TYR A 91 -15.13 -4.36 -5.97
CA TYR A 91 -14.96 -5.45 -5.01
C TYR A 91 -14.77 -4.96 -3.56
N ARG A 92 -15.32 -3.77 -3.26
CA ARG A 92 -15.23 -3.20 -1.91
C ARG A 92 -16.00 -4.05 -0.89
N VAL A 93 -15.45 -4.10 0.32
CA VAL A 93 -16.09 -4.69 1.50
C VAL A 93 -16.33 -3.61 2.56
N PRO A 94 -17.26 -3.81 3.50
CA PRO A 94 -17.51 -2.87 4.59
C PRO A 94 -16.24 -2.58 5.40
N ALA A 95 -15.87 -1.31 5.55
CA ALA A 95 -14.67 -0.88 6.26
C ALA A 95 -14.75 0.58 6.73
N GLY A 96 -15.92 1.07 7.08
CA GLY A 96 -16.14 2.45 7.52
C GLY A 96 -15.62 3.46 6.49
N ASN A 97 -14.72 4.33 6.92
CA ASN A 97 -14.13 5.37 6.08
C ASN A 97 -12.94 4.89 5.20
N ALA A 98 -12.59 3.62 5.26
CA ALA A 98 -11.54 3.05 4.41
C ALA A 98 -12.14 2.40 3.16
N LEU A 99 -11.40 2.42 2.05
CA LEU A 99 -11.66 1.55 0.92
C LEU A 99 -10.93 0.22 1.19
N ALA A 100 -11.68 -0.80 1.58
CA ALA A 100 -11.17 -2.16 1.69
C ALA A 100 -11.82 -3.05 0.63
N VAL A 101 -11.12 -4.10 0.22
CA VAL A 101 -11.55 -4.98 -0.87
C VAL A 101 -11.52 -6.45 -0.46
N ASP A 102 -12.34 -7.26 -1.13
CA ASP A 102 -12.12 -8.69 -1.20
C ASP A 102 -10.85 -8.95 -2.00
N ARG A 103 -9.77 -9.36 -1.31
CA ARG A 103 -8.43 -9.47 -1.93
C ARG A 103 -8.39 -10.43 -3.10
N GLU A 104 -9.03 -11.58 -2.93
CA GLU A 104 -8.98 -12.63 -3.94
C GLU A 104 -9.82 -12.27 -5.16
N ALA A 105 -11.04 -11.80 -4.96
CA ALA A 105 -11.92 -11.37 -6.05
C ALA A 105 -11.32 -10.19 -6.83
N PHE A 106 -10.71 -9.23 -6.12
CA PHE A 106 -10.00 -8.10 -6.70
C PHE A 106 -8.82 -8.55 -7.59
N ALA A 107 -7.92 -9.37 -7.04
CA ALA A 107 -6.74 -9.85 -7.75
C ALA A 107 -7.10 -10.77 -8.92
N ARG A 108 -8.11 -11.62 -8.76
CA ARG A 108 -8.60 -12.54 -9.78
C ARG A 108 -9.20 -11.80 -10.99
N GLU A 109 -10.00 -10.76 -10.75
CA GLU A 109 -10.54 -9.92 -11.84
C GLU A 109 -9.42 -9.22 -12.63
N ILE A 110 -8.45 -8.66 -11.94
CA ILE A 110 -7.31 -7.98 -12.56
C ILE A 110 -6.50 -8.97 -13.40
N THR A 111 -6.18 -10.14 -12.85
CA THR A 111 -5.42 -11.17 -13.55
C THR A 111 -6.14 -11.60 -14.83
N ARG A 112 -7.45 -11.92 -14.71
CA ARG A 112 -8.29 -12.32 -15.85
C ARG A 112 -8.31 -11.27 -16.95
N TYR A 113 -8.49 -9.99 -16.58
CA TYR A 113 -8.52 -8.90 -17.54
C TYR A 113 -7.20 -8.72 -18.27
N MET A 114 -6.09 -8.70 -17.55
CA MET A 114 -4.75 -8.46 -18.11
C MET A 114 -4.31 -9.62 -19.02
N THR A 115 -4.49 -10.87 -18.56
CA THR A 115 -4.07 -12.06 -19.35
C THR A 115 -4.99 -12.33 -20.55
N GLY A 116 -6.23 -11.85 -20.53
CA GLY A 116 -7.19 -11.98 -21.63
C GLY A 116 -7.18 -10.85 -22.66
N HIS A 117 -6.42 -9.77 -22.42
CA HIS A 117 -6.47 -8.59 -23.27
C HIS A 117 -5.54 -8.73 -24.49
N SER A 118 -6.06 -8.49 -25.70
CA SER A 118 -5.34 -8.70 -27.00
C SER A 118 -4.07 -7.85 -27.17
N HIS A 119 -3.93 -6.74 -26.45
CA HIS A 119 -2.73 -5.90 -26.46
C HIS A 119 -1.72 -6.27 -25.38
N VAL A 120 -1.97 -7.30 -24.56
CA VAL A 120 -1.04 -7.77 -23.52
C VAL A 120 -0.44 -9.11 -23.93
N GLU A 121 0.87 -9.14 -24.07
CA GLU A 121 1.65 -10.35 -24.14
C GLU A 121 2.15 -10.66 -22.72
N PHE A 122 1.50 -11.60 -22.04
CA PHE A 122 1.93 -12.01 -20.71
C PHE A 122 3.07 -13.04 -20.78
N VAL A 123 4.15 -12.76 -20.04
CA VAL A 123 5.30 -13.66 -19.92
C VAL A 123 5.55 -13.96 -18.43
N ASN A 124 5.37 -15.21 -18.05
CA ASN A 124 5.70 -15.67 -16.71
C ASN A 124 7.19 -16.00 -16.64
N ASP A 125 8.00 -15.01 -16.29
CA ASP A 125 9.44 -15.18 -16.10
C ASP A 125 10.05 -14.09 -15.20
N GLU A 126 11.20 -14.39 -14.60
CA GLU A 126 12.00 -13.42 -13.86
C GLU A 126 12.80 -12.55 -14.82
N ALA A 127 12.54 -11.25 -14.82
CA ALA A 127 13.46 -10.29 -15.43
C ALA A 127 14.61 -10.03 -14.45
N THR A 128 15.84 -10.16 -14.93
CA THR A 128 17.07 -9.93 -14.14
C THR A 128 17.83 -8.69 -14.59
N GLU A 129 17.45 -8.16 -15.75
CA GLU A 129 17.97 -6.96 -16.39
C GLU A 129 16.90 -6.37 -17.31
N PHE A 130 17.09 -5.16 -17.80
CA PHE A 130 16.21 -4.57 -18.79
C PHE A 130 16.56 -5.04 -20.20
N PRO A 131 15.56 -5.17 -21.10
CA PRO A 131 15.85 -5.35 -22.52
C PRO A 131 16.63 -4.14 -23.06
N GLU A 132 17.52 -4.42 -24.02
CA GLU A 132 18.39 -3.40 -24.61
C GLU A 132 17.60 -2.35 -25.41
N GLU A 133 16.49 -2.75 -26.02
CA GLU A 133 15.67 -1.93 -26.89
C GLU A 133 14.23 -1.79 -26.38
N GLY A 134 13.60 -0.68 -26.74
CA GLY A 134 12.22 -0.38 -26.42
C GLY A 134 12.03 0.36 -25.10
N ILE A 135 10.79 0.79 -24.85
CA ILE A 135 10.43 1.45 -23.60
C ILE A 135 10.24 0.40 -22.52
N VAL A 136 10.83 0.64 -21.35
CA VAL A 136 10.74 -0.25 -20.18
C VAL A 136 10.13 0.47 -18.99
N ILE A 137 9.17 -0.15 -18.32
CA ILE A 137 8.63 0.30 -17.03
C ILE A 137 8.96 -0.73 -15.97
N LEU A 138 9.85 -0.40 -15.04
CA LEU A 138 10.11 -1.19 -13.85
C LEU A 138 9.02 -0.92 -12.79
N ALA A 139 8.28 -1.95 -12.43
CA ALA A 139 7.20 -1.88 -11.45
C ALA A 139 7.19 -3.11 -10.52
N THR A 140 8.38 -3.61 -10.17
CA THR A 140 8.59 -4.85 -9.40
C THR A 140 8.21 -4.73 -7.93
N GLY A 141 7.98 -3.49 -7.44
CA GLY A 141 7.54 -3.23 -6.08
C GLY A 141 8.61 -3.56 -5.02
N PRO A 142 8.17 -3.71 -3.74
CA PRO A 142 9.09 -3.85 -2.61
C PRO A 142 9.78 -5.22 -2.54
N LEU A 143 9.21 -6.23 -3.18
CA LEU A 143 9.70 -7.61 -3.18
C LEU A 143 10.45 -7.96 -4.48
N THR A 144 11.11 -6.97 -5.05
CA THR A 144 12.00 -7.13 -6.22
C THR A 144 13.04 -8.22 -5.96
N SER A 145 13.25 -9.10 -6.94
CA SER A 145 14.18 -10.23 -6.80
C SER A 145 15.62 -9.77 -6.52
N PRO A 146 16.41 -10.56 -5.78
CA PRO A 146 17.79 -10.20 -5.48
C PRO A 146 18.65 -9.97 -6.73
N ARG A 147 18.39 -10.71 -7.82
CA ARG A 147 19.11 -10.60 -9.10
C ARG A 147 18.82 -9.25 -9.76
N MET A 148 17.54 -8.89 -9.88
CA MET A 148 17.14 -7.58 -10.41
C MET A 148 17.66 -6.43 -9.55
N LEU A 149 17.55 -6.52 -8.21
CA LEU A 149 18.11 -5.49 -7.30
C LEU A 149 19.61 -5.31 -7.47
N ALA A 150 20.34 -6.40 -7.68
CA ALA A 150 21.79 -6.34 -7.92
C ALA A 150 22.11 -5.60 -9.22
N TRP A 151 21.36 -5.90 -10.28
CA TRP A 151 21.51 -5.23 -11.56
C TRP A 151 21.15 -3.74 -11.50
N LEU A 152 20.00 -3.41 -10.88
CA LEU A 152 19.54 -2.00 -10.72
C LEU A 152 20.55 -1.15 -9.96
N SER A 153 21.09 -1.67 -8.86
CA SER A 153 22.09 -0.96 -8.07
C SER A 153 23.37 -0.68 -8.85
N LYS A 154 23.82 -1.64 -9.67
CA LYS A 154 24.98 -1.48 -10.53
C LYS A 154 24.71 -0.48 -11.66
N THR A 155 23.55 -0.59 -12.29
CA THR A 155 23.17 0.21 -13.47
C THR A 155 22.92 1.66 -13.14
N PHE A 156 22.20 1.92 -12.04
CA PHE A 156 21.84 3.30 -11.67
C PHE A 156 22.83 3.94 -10.71
N GLY A 157 23.85 3.21 -10.22
CA GLY A 157 24.75 3.71 -9.18
C GLY A 157 24.01 4.13 -7.91
N ALA A 158 22.76 3.63 -7.73
CA ALA A 158 21.89 4.05 -6.66
C ALA A 158 22.03 3.13 -5.44
N ASP A 159 22.05 3.73 -4.25
CA ASP A 159 22.03 2.96 -3.02
C ASP A 159 20.76 2.12 -2.91
N LYS A 160 20.94 0.85 -2.55
CA LYS A 160 19.85 -0.05 -2.17
C LYS A 160 19.43 0.31 -0.76
N LEU A 161 18.19 0.68 -0.62
CA LEU A 161 17.59 0.95 0.67
C LEU A 161 16.56 -0.15 0.99
N ALA A 162 16.36 -0.41 2.26
CA ALA A 162 15.36 -1.38 2.71
C ALA A 162 14.72 -0.91 4.00
N PHE A 163 13.46 -1.28 4.16
CA PHE A 163 12.74 -1.18 5.42
C PHE A 163 11.99 -2.49 5.66
N PHE A 164 11.54 -2.70 6.88
CA PHE A 164 10.74 -3.88 7.21
C PHE A 164 9.28 -3.52 7.32
N ASP A 165 8.45 -4.41 6.78
CA ASP A 165 7.00 -4.38 6.87
C ASP A 165 6.51 -5.70 7.45
N ALA A 166 5.38 -5.66 8.14
CA ALA A 166 4.77 -6.83 8.73
C ALA A 166 3.31 -6.97 8.29
N ILE A 167 2.86 -8.21 8.19
CA ILE A 167 1.50 -8.57 7.81
C ILE A 167 0.69 -8.83 9.08
N ALA A 168 -0.58 -8.39 9.09
CA ALA A 168 -1.52 -8.72 10.15
C ALA A 168 -2.20 -10.07 9.89
N PRO A 169 -2.52 -10.85 10.95
CA PRO A 169 -3.23 -12.12 10.82
C PRO A 169 -4.66 -11.96 10.31
N VAL A 170 -5.15 -13.02 9.66
CA VAL A 170 -6.53 -13.16 9.19
C VAL A 170 -7.14 -14.39 9.85
N LEU A 171 -8.38 -14.28 10.30
CA LEU A 171 -9.13 -15.34 11.01
C LEU A 171 -10.54 -15.53 10.42
N THR A 172 -11.16 -16.67 10.72
CA THR A 172 -12.53 -16.96 10.29
C THR A 172 -13.55 -16.23 11.19
N ALA A 173 -14.60 -15.69 10.57
CA ALA A 173 -15.69 -15.01 11.29
C ALA A 173 -16.38 -15.89 12.32
N GLU A 174 -16.62 -17.16 11.97
CA GLU A 174 -17.30 -18.15 12.82
C GLU A 174 -16.54 -18.49 14.10
N SER A 175 -15.22 -18.25 14.12
CA SER A 175 -14.36 -18.49 15.28
C SER A 175 -14.33 -17.33 16.28
N VAL A 176 -14.98 -16.21 15.97
CA VAL A 176 -15.07 -15.04 16.85
C VAL A 176 -16.23 -15.25 17.83
N ASP A 177 -15.95 -15.16 19.11
CA ASP A 177 -16.99 -15.17 20.15
C ASP A 177 -17.73 -13.84 20.19
N MET A 178 -18.89 -13.79 19.50
CA MET A 178 -19.72 -12.59 19.43
C MET A 178 -20.41 -12.24 20.76
N THR A 179 -20.39 -13.14 21.78
CA THR A 179 -20.85 -12.78 23.12
C THR A 179 -19.84 -11.87 23.84
N GLN A 180 -18.58 -11.86 23.39
CA GLN A 180 -17.48 -11.06 23.89
C GLN A 180 -17.10 -9.90 22.95
N ALA A 181 -17.85 -9.72 21.85
CA ALA A 181 -17.60 -8.69 20.85
C ALA A 181 -18.89 -7.91 20.51
N PHE A 182 -18.75 -6.81 19.81
CA PHE A 182 -19.87 -6.03 19.27
C PHE A 182 -19.51 -5.41 17.93
N VAL A 183 -20.53 -5.14 17.11
CA VAL A 183 -20.35 -4.51 15.78
C VAL A 183 -20.64 -3.03 15.89
N ALA A 184 -19.67 -2.18 15.53
CA ALA A 184 -19.82 -0.73 15.53
C ALA A 184 -18.73 -0.06 14.69
N ASN A 185 -19.03 1.17 14.23
CA ASN A 185 -18.04 2.10 13.72
C ASN A 185 -17.55 3.01 14.85
N ARG A 186 -16.28 3.46 14.77
CA ARG A 186 -15.74 4.42 15.73
C ARG A 186 -16.43 5.77 15.54
N TYR A 187 -16.99 6.32 16.58
CA TYR A 187 -17.82 7.53 16.57
C TYR A 187 -19.11 7.40 15.75
N GLY A 188 -19.54 6.18 15.40
CA GLY A 188 -20.85 5.95 14.76
C GLY A 188 -21.99 6.07 15.76
N ASP A 189 -23.17 6.40 15.26
CA ASP A 189 -24.40 6.38 16.06
C ASP A 189 -24.79 4.95 16.42
N ALA A 190 -25.43 4.75 17.57
CA ALA A 190 -25.83 3.42 18.06
C ALA A 190 -26.84 2.71 17.14
N GLU A 191 -27.51 3.45 16.27
CA GLU A 191 -28.49 2.95 15.29
C GLU A 191 -27.86 2.55 13.95
N GLU A 192 -26.61 2.97 13.68
CA GLU A 192 -25.91 2.58 12.45
C GLU A 192 -25.34 1.17 12.55
N LYS A 193 -25.58 0.36 11.50
CA LYS A 193 -24.91 -0.93 11.33
C LYS A 193 -23.41 -0.71 11.16
N GLY A 194 -22.63 -1.10 12.17
CA GLY A 194 -21.17 -0.98 12.11
C GLY A 194 -20.52 -1.90 11.08
N ASP A 195 -19.33 -1.54 10.63
CA ASP A 195 -18.54 -2.30 9.66
C ASP A 195 -17.43 -3.13 10.31
N TYR A 196 -17.13 -2.88 11.59
CA TYR A 196 -16.07 -3.56 12.32
C TYR A 196 -16.63 -4.40 13.47
N ILE A 197 -16.08 -5.60 13.65
CA ILE A 197 -16.25 -6.34 14.90
C ILE A 197 -15.24 -5.79 15.89
N ASN A 198 -15.70 -5.34 17.05
CA ASN A 198 -14.89 -4.77 18.11
C ASN A 198 -14.78 -5.75 19.27
N CYS A 199 -13.56 -6.11 19.67
CA CYS A 199 -13.23 -7.03 20.73
C CYS A 199 -12.74 -6.22 21.94
N PRO A 200 -13.61 -5.84 22.90
CA PRO A 200 -13.22 -5.06 24.06
C PRO A 200 -12.46 -5.88 25.07
N MET A 201 -11.57 -5.22 25.79
CA MET A 201 -10.83 -5.79 26.91
C MET A 201 -10.93 -4.90 28.14
N ASN A 202 -11.03 -5.50 29.31
CA ASN A 202 -10.85 -4.80 30.58
C ASN A 202 -9.36 -4.56 30.87
N LYS A 203 -9.07 -3.91 32.01
CA LYS A 203 -7.68 -3.56 32.36
C LYS A 203 -6.80 -4.79 32.61
N ALA A 204 -7.31 -5.78 33.33
CA ALA A 204 -6.52 -6.97 33.68
C ALA A 204 -6.23 -7.83 32.42
N GLU A 205 -7.21 -8.01 31.55
CA GLU A 205 -7.06 -8.70 30.26
C GLU A 205 -6.03 -8.02 29.38
N TYR A 206 -6.06 -6.70 29.31
CA TYR A 206 -5.09 -5.90 28.54
C TYR A 206 -3.67 -6.02 29.11
N GLU A 207 -3.49 -5.91 30.43
CA GLU A 207 -2.20 -6.00 31.08
C GLU A 207 -1.57 -7.39 30.92
N GLU A 208 -2.37 -8.45 31.02
CA GLU A 208 -1.92 -9.82 30.73
C GLU A 208 -1.55 -9.99 29.26
N PHE A 209 -2.39 -9.51 28.34
CA PHE A 209 -2.10 -9.55 26.90
C PHE A 209 -0.76 -8.86 26.57
N VAL A 210 -0.53 -7.65 27.08
CA VAL A 210 0.72 -6.91 26.83
C VAL A 210 1.92 -7.64 27.43
N THR A 211 1.78 -8.20 28.62
CA THR A 211 2.84 -8.98 29.27
C THR A 211 3.23 -10.19 28.42
N GLN A 212 2.27 -10.96 27.97
CA GLN A 212 2.50 -12.15 27.15
C GLN A 212 3.00 -11.80 25.74
N LEU A 213 2.53 -10.68 25.15
CA LEU A 213 2.99 -10.18 23.86
C LEU A 213 4.48 -9.80 23.89
N LEU A 214 4.90 -9.13 24.97
CA LEU A 214 6.30 -8.71 25.12
C LEU A 214 7.23 -9.90 25.44
N ALA A 215 6.74 -10.93 26.11
CA ALA A 215 7.48 -12.16 26.44
C ALA A 215 7.53 -13.17 25.29
N ALA A 216 6.69 -12.99 24.25
CA ALA A 216 6.56 -13.94 23.15
C ALA A 216 7.82 -14.04 22.28
N GLU A 217 8.10 -15.25 21.79
CA GLU A 217 9.20 -15.49 20.87
C GLU A 217 8.98 -14.86 19.51
N ARG A 218 10.01 -14.19 19.02
CA ARG A 218 10.03 -13.51 17.73
C ARG A 218 10.85 -14.29 16.71
N ILE A 219 10.56 -14.08 15.43
CA ILE A 219 11.38 -14.59 14.33
C ILE A 219 12.72 -13.84 14.38
N HIS A 220 13.83 -14.57 14.40
CA HIS A 220 15.16 -13.97 14.35
C HIS A 220 15.46 -13.42 12.95
N LEU A 221 15.66 -12.12 12.87
CA LEU A 221 16.23 -11.51 11.67
C LEU A 221 17.78 -11.66 11.70
N PRO A 222 18.43 -11.89 10.54
CA PRO A 222 19.89 -11.92 10.45
C PRO A 222 20.55 -10.69 11.06
N GLU A 223 21.80 -10.81 11.54
CA GLU A 223 22.48 -9.72 12.28
C GLU A 223 22.66 -8.43 11.49
N PHE A 224 22.91 -8.54 10.19
CA PHE A 224 23.00 -7.38 9.28
C PHE A 224 21.66 -6.64 9.10
N GLU A 225 20.56 -7.23 9.53
CA GLU A 225 19.21 -6.65 9.51
C GLU A 225 18.80 -6.02 10.86
N LYS A 226 19.60 -6.18 11.92
CA LYS A 226 19.29 -5.59 13.25
C LYS A 226 19.27 -4.06 13.21
N ASP A 227 20.13 -3.44 12.42
CA ASP A 227 20.12 -1.97 12.25
C ASP A 227 18.90 -1.48 11.44
N ALA A 228 18.31 -2.32 10.61
CA ALA A 228 17.11 -2.00 9.87
C ALA A 228 15.83 -1.97 10.74
N ARG A 229 15.83 -2.56 11.96
CA ARG A 229 14.74 -2.36 12.93
C ARG A 229 14.55 -0.89 13.30
N LYS A 230 15.58 -0.06 13.19
CA LYS A 230 15.48 1.41 13.34
C LYS A 230 14.79 2.09 12.17
N GLN A 231 14.56 1.37 11.08
CA GLN A 231 13.92 1.85 9.84
C GLN A 231 12.53 1.21 9.60
N LEU A 232 11.82 0.84 10.68
CA LEU A 232 10.43 0.42 10.57
C LEU A 232 9.57 1.60 10.10
N PHE A 233 8.79 1.38 9.07
CA PHE A 233 7.80 2.37 8.64
C PHE A 233 6.75 2.55 9.73
N SER A 234 6.52 3.79 10.17
CA SER A 234 5.67 4.09 11.35
C SER A 234 4.22 3.58 11.22
N GLY A 235 3.72 3.38 10.00
CA GLY A 235 2.37 2.87 9.73
C GLY A 235 2.24 1.34 9.78
N CYS A 236 3.35 0.59 9.74
CA CYS A 236 3.39 -0.87 9.68
C CYS A 236 4.26 -1.48 10.79
N GLN A 237 4.45 -0.76 11.91
CA GLN A 237 5.20 -1.27 13.04
C GLN A 237 4.53 -2.52 13.62
N PRO A 238 5.31 -3.58 13.95
CA PRO A 238 4.80 -4.73 14.67
C PRO A 238 4.16 -4.34 16.01
N VAL A 239 3.05 -4.98 16.33
CA VAL A 239 2.28 -4.68 17.55
C VAL A 239 3.11 -4.83 18.82
N GLU A 240 4.05 -5.78 18.86
CA GLU A 240 5.00 -5.98 19.95
C GLU A 240 6.05 -4.87 20.06
N GLU A 241 6.42 -4.22 18.96
CA GLU A 241 7.31 -3.05 18.99
C GLU A 241 6.58 -1.81 19.51
N ILE A 242 5.32 -1.62 19.12
CA ILE A 242 4.46 -0.56 19.68
C ILE A 242 4.30 -0.79 21.19
N ALA A 243 4.01 -2.03 21.63
CA ALA A 243 3.87 -2.38 23.04
C ALA A 243 5.13 -2.09 23.86
N SER A 244 6.32 -2.30 23.28
CA SER A 244 7.60 -2.07 23.95
C SER A 244 7.89 -0.59 24.22
N SER A 245 7.24 0.32 23.52
CA SER A 245 7.41 1.78 23.70
C SER A 245 6.72 2.34 24.96
N GLY A 246 5.85 1.55 25.61
CA GLY A 246 5.21 1.96 26.85
C GLY A 246 3.99 1.11 27.21
N LYS A 247 3.69 1.01 28.51
CA LYS A 247 2.60 0.18 29.07
C LYS A 247 1.24 0.41 28.41
N ASP A 248 0.93 1.65 28.04
CA ASP A 248 -0.34 2.04 27.44
C ASP A 248 -0.24 2.36 25.92
N ALA A 249 0.92 2.13 25.31
CA ALA A 249 1.19 2.54 23.92
C ALA A 249 0.14 1.97 22.93
N LEU A 250 -0.27 0.73 23.09
CA LEU A 250 -1.29 0.12 22.23
C LEU A 250 -2.66 0.81 22.36
N ARG A 251 -2.98 1.38 23.53
CA ARG A 251 -4.24 2.11 23.77
C ARG A 251 -4.27 3.50 23.13
N PHE A 252 -3.13 4.03 22.72
CA PHE A 252 -3.01 5.25 21.90
C PHE A 252 -2.82 4.92 20.40
N GLY A 253 -2.64 3.64 20.08
CA GLY A 253 -2.46 3.10 18.75
C GLY A 253 -3.58 2.12 18.33
N PRO A 254 -3.23 0.88 17.96
CA PRO A 254 -4.16 -0.09 17.36
C PRO A 254 -5.30 -0.53 18.29
N MET A 255 -5.11 -0.45 19.62
CA MET A 255 -6.14 -0.85 20.58
C MET A 255 -6.85 0.33 21.25
N LYS A 256 -6.91 1.48 20.58
CA LYS A 256 -7.49 2.72 21.12
C LYS A 256 -8.99 2.53 21.45
N PRO A 257 -9.44 2.80 22.71
CA PRO A 257 -10.82 2.59 23.11
C PRO A 257 -11.72 3.81 22.87
N VAL A 258 -11.14 4.98 22.55
CA VAL A 258 -11.88 6.24 22.39
C VAL A 258 -12.84 6.15 21.20
N GLY A 259 -14.08 6.61 21.39
CA GLY A 259 -15.14 6.57 20.37
C GLY A 259 -15.96 5.28 20.41
N PHE A 260 -15.77 4.41 21.43
CA PHE A 260 -16.59 3.22 21.65
C PHE A 260 -17.25 3.21 23.02
N THR A 261 -18.47 2.68 23.05
CA THR A 261 -19.16 2.24 24.25
C THR A 261 -19.50 0.75 24.08
N ASP A 262 -19.08 -0.07 24.99
CA ASP A 262 -19.41 -1.51 24.99
C ASP A 262 -20.90 -1.67 25.38
N PRO A 263 -21.76 -2.17 24.47
CA PRO A 263 -23.19 -2.28 24.73
C PRO A 263 -23.52 -3.26 25.85
N ARG A 264 -22.62 -4.20 26.18
CA ARG A 264 -22.79 -5.18 27.26
C ARG A 264 -22.64 -4.56 28.63
N THR A 265 -21.85 -3.51 28.77
CA THR A 265 -21.52 -2.86 30.05
C THR A 265 -22.04 -1.42 30.15
N GLY A 266 -22.40 -0.80 29.02
CA GLY A 266 -22.73 0.62 28.91
C GLY A 266 -21.54 1.55 29.17
N ARG A 267 -20.30 1.04 29.18
CA ARG A 267 -19.09 1.79 29.52
C ARG A 267 -18.05 1.72 28.43
N ARG A 268 -17.14 2.69 28.44
CA ARG A 268 -15.95 2.65 27.58
C ARG A 268 -15.05 1.49 28.01
N PRO A 269 -14.66 0.58 27.09
CA PRO A 269 -13.69 -0.47 27.38
C PRO A 269 -12.31 0.10 27.74
N TRP A 270 -11.47 -0.70 28.37
CA TRP A 270 -10.08 -0.29 28.64
C TRP A 270 -9.25 -0.27 27.35
N ALA A 271 -9.41 -1.28 26.52
CA ALA A 271 -8.81 -1.38 25.18
C ALA A 271 -9.81 -2.04 24.21
N VAL A 272 -9.63 -1.85 22.90
CA VAL A 272 -10.47 -2.48 21.87
C VAL A 272 -9.60 -2.94 20.71
N VAL A 273 -9.69 -4.21 20.37
CA VAL A 273 -9.14 -4.75 19.14
C VAL A 273 -10.23 -4.73 18.07
N GLN A 274 -9.91 -4.23 16.89
CA GLN A 274 -10.85 -4.15 15.76
C GLN A 274 -10.56 -5.25 14.73
N LEU A 275 -11.62 -5.91 14.27
CA LEU A 275 -11.54 -6.84 13.14
C LEU A 275 -12.26 -6.20 11.95
N ARG A 276 -11.58 -6.20 10.80
CA ARG A 276 -12.10 -5.70 9.54
C ARG A 276 -12.38 -6.84 8.59
N GLN A 277 -13.54 -6.80 7.93
CA GLN A 277 -13.91 -7.77 6.93
C GLN A 277 -12.86 -7.86 5.80
N ASP A 278 -12.47 -9.09 5.43
CA ASP A 278 -11.39 -9.35 4.46
C ASP A 278 -11.90 -9.93 3.13
N ASN A 279 -13.16 -10.38 3.06
CA ASN A 279 -13.79 -10.88 1.83
C ASN A 279 -15.27 -10.48 1.73
N LEU A 280 -15.84 -10.54 0.52
CA LEU A 280 -17.26 -10.17 0.27
C LEU A 280 -18.27 -11.02 1.05
N LEU A 281 -17.96 -12.28 1.32
CA LEU A 281 -18.84 -13.18 2.05
C LEU A 281 -18.92 -12.87 3.55
N GLY A 282 -18.03 -12.03 4.08
CA GLY A 282 -17.95 -11.74 5.51
C GLY A 282 -17.47 -12.95 6.33
N SER A 283 -16.84 -13.92 5.70
CA SER A 283 -16.36 -15.14 6.36
C SER A 283 -14.94 -15.02 6.90
N LEU A 284 -14.19 -14.00 6.47
CA LEU A 284 -12.80 -13.73 6.89
C LEU A 284 -12.65 -12.31 7.43
N TYR A 285 -11.86 -12.18 8.50
CA TYR A 285 -11.56 -10.90 9.13
C TYR A 285 -10.07 -10.75 9.42
N ASN A 286 -9.48 -9.59 9.15
CA ASN A 286 -8.12 -9.27 9.57
C ASN A 286 -8.13 -8.47 10.89
N ILE A 287 -7.09 -8.67 11.70
CA ILE A 287 -6.91 -7.92 12.95
C ILE A 287 -6.22 -6.59 12.61
N VAL A 288 -6.95 -5.48 12.78
CA VAL A 288 -6.48 -4.16 12.38
C VAL A 288 -5.33 -3.68 13.27
N GLY A 289 -4.18 -3.35 12.65
CA GLY A 289 -3.02 -2.83 13.36
C GLY A 289 -2.21 -3.88 14.13
N PHE A 290 -2.43 -5.17 13.86
CA PHE A 290 -1.72 -6.28 14.49
C PHE A 290 -0.68 -6.94 13.57
N GLN A 291 0.01 -6.13 12.79
CA GLN A 291 1.22 -6.58 12.12
C GLN A 291 2.19 -7.12 13.16
N THR A 292 2.88 -8.23 12.87
CA THR A 292 3.70 -8.89 13.89
C THR A 292 4.89 -9.66 13.32
N ASN A 293 5.96 -9.74 14.11
CA ASN A 293 7.15 -10.59 13.89
C ASN A 293 7.20 -11.78 14.85
N LEU A 294 6.10 -12.07 15.55
CA LEU A 294 6.05 -13.24 16.43
C LEU A 294 6.14 -14.53 15.63
N LYS A 295 6.73 -15.57 16.20
CA LYS A 295 6.63 -16.93 15.65
C LYS A 295 5.17 -17.36 15.54
N HIS A 296 4.84 -18.19 14.56
CA HIS A 296 3.45 -18.57 14.27
C HIS A 296 2.69 -19.13 15.49
N GLY A 297 3.31 -20.05 16.26
CA GLY A 297 2.71 -20.59 17.49
C GLY A 297 2.48 -19.53 18.58
N GLU A 298 3.35 -18.55 18.68
CA GLU A 298 3.20 -17.43 19.60
C GLU A 298 2.06 -16.48 19.19
N GLN A 299 1.86 -16.26 17.90
CA GLN A 299 0.72 -15.46 17.41
C GLN A 299 -0.60 -16.08 17.85
N GLU A 300 -0.77 -17.39 17.65
CA GLU A 300 -1.98 -18.10 18.07
C GLU A 300 -2.16 -18.04 19.60
N ARG A 301 -1.10 -18.31 20.36
CA ARG A 301 -1.13 -18.29 21.82
C ARG A 301 -1.50 -16.92 22.38
N VAL A 302 -0.83 -15.87 21.90
CA VAL A 302 -0.98 -14.50 22.43
C VAL A 302 -2.29 -13.87 21.99
N PHE A 303 -2.64 -13.98 20.71
CA PHE A 303 -3.85 -13.33 20.22
C PHE A 303 -5.14 -14.00 20.72
N ARG A 304 -5.09 -15.27 21.11
CA ARG A 304 -6.21 -15.95 21.80
C ARG A 304 -6.41 -15.50 23.26
N LEU A 305 -5.52 -14.66 23.82
CA LEU A 305 -5.77 -13.99 25.10
C LEU A 305 -6.81 -12.86 25.00
N ILE A 306 -7.10 -12.38 23.81
CA ILE A 306 -8.20 -11.44 23.57
C ILE A 306 -9.52 -12.22 23.74
N PRO A 307 -10.40 -11.85 24.70
CA PRO A 307 -11.56 -12.68 25.06
C PRO A 307 -12.40 -13.16 23.88
N ALA A 308 -12.72 -12.28 22.94
CA ALA A 308 -13.49 -12.61 21.74
C ALA A 308 -12.74 -13.54 20.77
N LEU A 309 -11.43 -13.68 20.88
CA LEU A 309 -10.57 -14.48 20.01
C LEU A 309 -10.05 -15.76 20.65
N LYS A 310 -10.58 -16.14 21.82
CA LYS A 310 -10.11 -17.31 22.58
C LYS A 310 -10.09 -18.60 21.73
N ASN A 311 -11.06 -18.75 20.84
CA ASN A 311 -11.19 -19.90 19.95
C ASN A 311 -10.86 -19.55 18.48
N ALA A 312 -10.16 -18.44 18.22
CA ALA A 312 -9.90 -17.96 16.86
C ALA A 312 -9.17 -19.00 16.01
N VAL A 313 -9.66 -19.20 14.80
CA VAL A 313 -9.04 -20.02 13.76
C VAL A 313 -8.40 -19.09 12.75
N PHE A 314 -7.06 -19.05 12.75
CA PHE A 314 -6.29 -18.22 11.86
C PHE A 314 -6.12 -18.92 10.50
N THR A 315 -6.57 -18.29 9.42
CA THR A 315 -6.38 -18.75 8.03
C THR A 315 -5.08 -18.25 7.45
N ARG A 316 -4.54 -17.15 8.01
CA ARG A 316 -3.26 -16.57 7.66
C ARG A 316 -2.64 -15.97 8.91
N LEU A 317 -1.40 -16.29 9.15
CA LEU A 317 -0.60 -15.69 10.24
C LEU A 317 0.18 -14.49 9.73
N GLY A 318 0.54 -13.62 10.65
CA GLY A 318 1.37 -12.47 10.39
C GLY A 318 2.80 -12.88 10.04
N GLN A 319 3.45 -12.12 9.20
CA GLN A 319 4.82 -12.34 8.78
C GLN A 319 5.51 -11.01 8.53
N MET A 320 6.77 -10.90 8.96
CA MET A 320 7.63 -9.78 8.59
C MET A 320 8.39 -10.10 7.31
N HIS A 321 8.54 -9.11 6.44
CA HIS A 321 9.37 -9.21 5.25
C HIS A 321 10.12 -7.91 4.99
N ARG A 322 11.20 -8.04 4.24
CA ARG A 322 12.04 -6.92 3.85
C ARG A 322 11.53 -6.32 2.57
N ASN A 323 11.22 -5.03 2.61
CA ASN A 323 10.86 -4.23 1.46
C ASN A 323 12.09 -3.50 0.93
N SER A 324 12.32 -3.59 -0.38
CA SER A 324 13.42 -2.90 -1.04
C SER A 324 12.93 -1.69 -1.82
N TYR A 325 13.72 -0.62 -1.83
CA TYR A 325 13.50 0.56 -2.65
C TYR A 325 14.85 1.17 -3.05
N LEU A 326 14.82 2.08 -4.00
CA LEU A 326 16.01 2.75 -4.52
C LEU A 326 16.01 4.22 -4.11
N PHE A 327 17.19 4.82 -3.97
CA PHE A 327 17.31 6.25 -3.80
C PHE A 327 17.03 6.95 -5.14
N SER A 328 15.75 7.06 -5.48
CA SER A 328 15.26 7.56 -6.76
C SER A 328 15.61 9.02 -7.09
N PRO A 329 15.80 9.94 -6.12
CA PRO A 329 16.25 11.30 -6.43
C PRO A 329 17.55 11.36 -7.22
N ALA A 330 18.42 10.36 -7.09
CA ALA A 330 19.68 10.30 -7.82
C ALA A 330 19.50 10.15 -9.34
N PHE A 331 18.47 9.39 -9.78
CA PHE A 331 18.37 8.96 -11.17
C PHE A 331 17.01 9.20 -11.84
N LEU A 332 15.93 9.56 -11.12
CA LEU A 332 14.61 9.82 -11.72
C LEU A 332 14.38 11.30 -12.01
N THR A 333 13.69 11.56 -13.12
CA THR A 333 13.09 12.84 -13.47
C THR A 333 11.64 12.91 -12.98
N PRO A 334 11.00 14.10 -12.92
CA PRO A 334 9.60 14.23 -12.54
C PRO A 334 8.59 13.53 -13.48
N THR A 335 9.01 13.11 -14.67
CA THR A 335 8.22 12.27 -15.55
C THR A 335 8.31 10.76 -15.23
N LEU A 336 9.06 10.40 -14.17
CA LEU A 336 9.46 9.04 -13.75
C LEU A 336 10.36 8.31 -14.74
N GLN A 337 11.01 9.06 -15.63
CA GLN A 337 12.03 8.54 -16.54
C GLN A 337 13.40 8.51 -15.85
N VAL A 338 14.26 7.57 -16.25
CA VAL A 338 15.67 7.56 -15.85
C VAL A 338 16.40 8.66 -16.61
N LYS A 339 17.21 9.50 -15.90
CA LYS A 339 17.87 10.70 -16.46
C LYS A 339 18.66 10.41 -17.72
N ASP A 340 19.50 9.37 -17.70
CA ASP A 340 20.39 9.01 -18.81
C ASP A 340 19.76 8.03 -19.82
N ARG A 341 18.56 7.53 -19.53
CA ARG A 341 17.81 6.57 -20.36
C ARG A 341 16.32 6.96 -20.36
N PRO A 342 15.93 7.94 -21.19
CA PRO A 342 14.56 8.45 -21.22
C PRO A 342 13.52 7.45 -21.73
N ASP A 343 13.95 6.33 -22.26
CA ASP A 343 13.16 5.15 -22.61
C ASP A 343 12.86 4.22 -21.40
N TRP A 344 13.49 4.44 -20.24
CA TRP A 344 13.29 3.68 -19.02
C TRP A 344 12.52 4.46 -17.96
N PHE A 345 11.55 3.80 -17.34
CA PHE A 345 10.72 4.33 -16.26
C PHE A 345 10.84 3.45 -15.02
N VAL A 346 10.73 4.06 -13.83
CA VAL A 346 10.64 3.33 -12.56
C VAL A 346 9.42 3.82 -11.80
N ALA A 347 8.55 2.89 -11.39
CA ALA A 347 7.28 3.21 -10.77
C ALA A 347 6.91 2.27 -9.61
N GLY A 348 6.00 2.72 -8.75
CA GLY A 348 5.54 1.99 -7.59
C GLY A 348 6.48 2.12 -6.39
N GLN A 349 6.35 1.22 -5.43
CA GLN A 349 7.06 1.32 -4.16
C GLN A 349 8.59 1.30 -4.31
N ILE A 350 9.11 0.63 -5.34
CA ILE A 350 10.55 0.60 -5.63
C ILE A 350 11.16 1.99 -5.84
N CYS A 351 10.39 2.99 -6.25
CA CYS A 351 10.85 4.36 -6.41
C CYS A 351 10.74 5.23 -5.14
N GLY A 352 10.37 4.66 -3.99
CA GLY A 352 10.34 5.38 -2.71
C GLY A 352 9.00 6.00 -2.34
N VAL A 353 7.88 5.52 -2.89
CA VAL A 353 6.55 5.74 -2.33
C VAL A 353 6.15 4.58 -1.43
N GLU A 354 5.25 4.83 -0.47
CA GLU A 354 4.68 3.79 0.40
C GLU A 354 3.16 3.85 0.32
N GLY A 355 2.55 2.68 0.11
CA GLY A 355 1.11 2.51 0.05
C GLY A 355 0.61 2.04 -1.31
N TYR A 356 -0.57 1.39 -1.29
CA TYR A 356 -1.17 0.81 -2.49
C TYR A 356 -1.65 1.87 -3.50
N THR A 357 -2.28 2.94 -2.99
CA THR A 357 -2.77 4.04 -3.82
C THR A 357 -1.61 4.83 -4.42
N GLU A 358 -0.56 5.07 -3.64
CA GLU A 358 0.67 5.75 -4.05
C GLU A 358 1.40 4.97 -5.16
N SER A 359 1.56 3.66 -4.94
CA SER A 359 2.16 2.76 -5.95
C SER A 359 1.35 2.74 -7.25
N THR A 360 0.02 2.70 -7.13
CA THR A 360 -0.89 2.80 -8.28
C THR A 360 -0.70 4.13 -9.01
N GLY A 361 -0.58 5.25 -8.28
CA GLY A 361 -0.37 6.57 -8.86
C GLY A 361 0.92 6.69 -9.65
N MET A 362 2.03 6.13 -9.13
CA MET A 362 3.29 6.08 -9.86
C MET A 362 3.18 5.22 -11.12
N GLY A 363 2.53 4.05 -11.04
CA GLY A 363 2.25 3.20 -12.18
C GLY A 363 1.42 3.89 -13.26
N LEU A 364 0.36 4.61 -12.84
CA LEU A 364 -0.49 5.39 -13.73
C LEU A 364 0.32 6.44 -14.50
N LEU A 365 1.13 7.23 -13.80
CA LEU A 365 1.93 8.29 -14.43
C LEU A 365 2.99 7.71 -15.38
N ALA A 366 3.68 6.66 -14.98
CA ALA A 366 4.68 6.00 -15.84
C ALA A 366 4.03 5.43 -17.11
N GLY A 367 2.91 4.72 -16.97
CA GLY A 367 2.16 4.18 -18.10
C GLY A 367 1.60 5.27 -19.02
N LEU A 368 1.06 6.36 -18.45
CA LEU A 368 0.61 7.53 -19.20
C LEU A 368 1.75 8.14 -20.02
N ASN A 369 2.90 8.39 -19.39
CA ASN A 369 4.05 9.04 -20.03
C ASN A 369 4.69 8.13 -21.09
N ALA A 370 4.84 6.83 -20.82
CA ALA A 370 5.29 5.86 -21.81
C ALA A 370 4.35 5.81 -23.04
N ALA A 371 3.04 5.80 -22.82
CA ALA A 371 2.06 5.84 -23.91
C ALA A 371 2.16 7.14 -24.72
N ARG A 372 2.36 8.29 -24.06
CA ARG A 372 2.54 9.58 -24.76
C ARG A 372 3.77 9.56 -25.67
N ILE A 373 4.89 8.97 -25.20
CA ILE A 373 6.09 8.81 -26.04
C ILE A 373 5.79 7.92 -27.25
N CYS A 374 5.12 6.76 -27.05
CA CYS A 374 4.71 5.90 -28.16
C CYS A 374 3.85 6.65 -29.20
N LEU A 375 3.04 7.58 -28.73
CA LEU A 375 2.16 8.45 -29.57
C LEU A 375 2.85 9.72 -30.05
N LYS A 376 4.17 9.86 -29.86
CA LYS A 376 4.98 11.04 -30.23
C LYS A 376 4.50 12.34 -29.56
N LYS A 377 3.96 12.24 -28.34
CA LYS A 377 3.58 13.36 -27.49
C LYS A 377 4.61 13.54 -26.35
N PRO A 378 4.89 14.78 -25.90
CA PRO A 378 5.78 14.99 -24.77
C PRO A 378 5.21 14.35 -23.49
N PRO A 379 6.04 13.79 -22.61
CA PRO A 379 5.63 13.37 -21.29
C PRO A 379 5.14 14.54 -20.45
N VAL A 380 4.33 14.25 -19.42
CA VAL A 380 3.70 15.26 -18.56
C VAL A 380 4.08 15.05 -17.09
N VAL A 381 4.02 16.13 -16.32
CA VAL A 381 4.27 16.13 -14.88
C VAL A 381 3.04 16.69 -14.17
N PRO A 382 2.46 15.96 -13.21
CA PRO A 382 1.36 16.48 -12.41
C PRO A 382 1.80 17.71 -11.61
N PRO A 383 0.93 18.71 -11.41
CA PRO A 383 1.29 19.93 -10.70
C PRO A 383 1.67 19.62 -9.24
N PRO A 384 2.74 20.24 -8.69
CA PRO A 384 3.21 19.94 -7.34
C PRO A 384 2.20 20.34 -6.23
N GLN A 385 1.16 21.09 -6.58
CA GLN A 385 0.03 21.41 -5.70
C GLN A 385 -0.96 20.24 -5.57
N SER A 386 -0.94 19.27 -6.48
CA SER A 386 -1.74 18.04 -6.39
C SER A 386 -1.05 17.00 -5.50
N MET A 387 -1.79 16.04 -4.97
CA MET A 387 -1.22 14.97 -4.14
C MET A 387 -0.30 14.06 -4.94
N LEU A 388 -0.69 13.69 -6.17
CA LEU A 388 0.16 12.92 -7.07
C LEU A 388 1.43 13.69 -7.44
N GLY A 389 1.33 14.97 -7.79
CA GLY A 389 2.49 15.81 -8.11
C GLY A 389 3.40 16.05 -6.92
N ALA A 390 2.87 16.17 -5.72
CA ALA A 390 3.65 16.29 -4.49
C ALA A 390 4.45 15.02 -4.17
N LEU A 391 3.86 13.82 -4.39
CA LEU A 391 4.58 12.55 -4.29
C LEU A 391 5.69 12.44 -5.34
N VAL A 392 5.40 12.78 -6.59
CA VAL A 392 6.39 12.82 -7.67
C VAL A 392 7.55 13.75 -7.31
N LYS A 393 7.24 14.97 -6.84
CA LYS A 393 8.25 15.91 -6.38
C LYS A 393 9.12 15.32 -5.27
N TYR A 394 8.52 14.60 -4.31
CA TYR A 394 9.27 13.98 -3.22
C TYR A 394 10.26 12.94 -3.74
N VAL A 395 9.84 11.99 -4.56
CA VAL A 395 10.71 10.90 -5.05
C VAL A 395 11.74 11.34 -6.08
N THR A 396 11.66 12.58 -6.56
CA THR A 396 12.61 13.13 -7.56
C THR A 396 13.38 14.35 -7.07
N PHE A 397 13.22 14.73 -5.78
CA PHE A 397 13.89 15.92 -5.24
C PHE A 397 15.36 15.65 -4.94
N GLU A 398 16.25 16.21 -5.72
CA GLU A 398 17.71 16.02 -5.62
C GLU A 398 18.33 16.53 -4.30
N GLY A 399 17.62 17.34 -3.54
CA GLY A 399 18.08 17.83 -2.23
C GLY A 399 18.00 16.82 -1.10
N HIS A 400 17.39 15.64 -1.33
CA HIS A 400 17.37 14.57 -0.32
C HIS A 400 18.76 13.97 -0.11
N LYS A 401 19.09 13.68 1.15
CA LYS A 401 20.25 12.85 1.47
C LYS A 401 19.80 11.39 1.58
N VAL A 402 20.66 10.47 1.14
CA VAL A 402 20.37 9.02 1.17
C VAL A 402 19.85 8.54 2.54
N LYS A 403 20.50 9.00 3.64
CA LYS A 403 20.13 8.59 5.02
C LYS A 403 18.81 9.19 5.50
N GLU A 404 18.30 10.23 4.85
CA GLU A 404 17.07 10.93 5.21
C GLU A 404 15.90 10.52 4.30
N PHE A 405 16.19 9.85 3.18
CA PHE A 405 15.19 9.40 2.22
C PHE A 405 14.52 8.11 2.71
N SER A 406 13.23 8.16 2.92
CA SER A 406 12.39 7.03 3.32
C SER A 406 11.15 6.96 2.43
N PRO A 407 10.53 5.79 2.27
CA PRO A 407 9.28 5.69 1.53
C PRO A 407 8.22 6.64 2.05
N MET A 408 7.51 7.29 1.13
CA MET A 408 6.57 8.36 1.44
C MET A 408 5.15 7.99 1.05
N ASN A 409 4.24 8.10 2.00
CA ASN A 409 2.80 8.00 1.75
C ASN A 409 2.18 9.38 1.47
N ALA A 410 0.98 9.37 0.90
CA ALA A 410 0.19 10.57 0.72
C ALA A 410 -0.13 11.21 2.08
N ASN A 411 0.33 12.45 2.27
CA ASN A 411 0.08 13.23 3.47
C ASN A 411 0.07 14.73 3.17
N PHE A 412 -0.64 15.51 3.98
CA PHE A 412 -0.77 16.95 3.76
C PHE A 412 0.52 17.73 4.00
N GLY A 413 1.50 17.17 4.71
CA GLY A 413 2.82 17.78 4.87
C GLY A 413 3.52 18.01 3.52
N LEU A 414 3.26 17.15 2.53
CA LEU A 414 3.79 17.32 1.17
C LEU A 414 3.21 18.54 0.46
N LEU A 415 1.97 18.93 0.76
CA LEU A 415 1.30 20.07 0.15
C LEU A 415 1.52 21.38 0.93
N THR A 416 1.53 21.31 2.27
CA THR A 416 1.53 22.50 3.14
C THR A 416 2.90 22.79 3.78
N GLY A 417 3.83 21.84 3.74
CA GLY A 417 5.13 21.94 4.42
C GLY A 417 6.09 23.03 3.87
N THR A 418 5.75 23.66 2.75
CA THR A 418 6.57 24.69 2.11
C THR A 418 6.22 26.11 2.54
N THR A 419 5.10 26.32 3.23
CA THR A 419 4.65 27.65 3.67
C THR A 419 4.55 27.71 5.20
N ALA A 420 5.19 28.70 5.81
CA ALA A 420 5.00 28.97 7.22
C ALA A 420 3.52 29.34 7.51
N PRO A 421 2.92 28.85 8.63
CA PRO A 421 1.56 29.20 8.98
C PRO A 421 1.41 30.71 9.18
N ALA A 422 0.36 31.29 8.65
CA ALA A 422 -0.02 32.65 8.98
C ALA A 422 -0.40 32.76 10.47
N LYS A 423 -0.15 33.91 11.08
CA LYS A 423 -0.45 34.11 12.50
C LYS A 423 -1.95 33.89 12.78
N GLY A 424 -2.30 32.88 13.60
CA GLY A 424 -3.68 32.54 13.95
C GLY A 424 -4.36 31.54 12.99
N GLU A 425 -3.68 31.05 11.96
CA GLU A 425 -4.23 30.06 11.02
C GLU A 425 -4.24 28.65 11.64
N SER A 426 -5.40 27.99 11.64
CA SER A 426 -5.53 26.62 12.14
C SER A 426 -4.97 25.59 11.13
N ALA A 427 -4.51 24.43 11.62
CA ALA A 427 -4.09 23.33 10.76
C ALA A 427 -5.23 22.81 9.86
N GLU A 428 -6.46 22.90 10.34
CA GLU A 428 -7.66 22.50 9.59
C GLU A 428 -7.94 23.46 8.43
N SER A 429 -7.88 24.78 8.67
CA SER A 429 -8.04 25.81 7.63
C SER A 429 -6.99 25.65 6.52
N ARG A 430 -5.72 25.45 6.89
CA ARG A 430 -4.63 25.21 5.90
C ARG A 430 -4.87 23.96 5.08
N ARG A 431 -5.33 22.88 5.72
CA ARG A 431 -5.66 21.63 5.02
C ARG A 431 -6.80 21.85 4.03
N ALA A 432 -7.87 22.52 4.43
CA ALA A 432 -8.99 22.83 3.56
C ALA A 432 -8.56 23.67 2.34
N ALA A 433 -7.75 24.70 2.56
CA ALA A 433 -7.19 25.52 1.48
C ALA A 433 -6.30 24.69 0.53
N ALA A 434 -5.44 23.82 1.05
CA ALA A 434 -4.59 22.94 0.26
C ALA A 434 -5.40 21.97 -0.62
N ILE A 435 -6.52 21.44 -0.11
CA ILE A 435 -7.42 20.56 -0.87
C ILE A 435 -8.07 21.32 -2.04
N VAL A 436 -8.55 22.54 -1.80
CA VAL A 436 -9.16 23.37 -2.86
C VAL A 436 -8.13 23.67 -3.95
N GLU A 437 -6.92 24.06 -3.56
CA GLU A 437 -5.85 24.36 -4.51
C GLU A 437 -5.42 23.10 -5.30
N ALA A 438 -5.28 21.97 -4.63
CA ALA A 438 -4.94 20.70 -5.27
C ALA A 438 -5.96 20.32 -6.35
N ARG A 439 -7.26 20.39 -6.03
CA ARG A 439 -8.32 20.11 -6.99
C ARG A 439 -8.32 21.08 -8.17
N ARG A 440 -8.09 22.38 -7.91
CA ARG A 440 -8.00 23.40 -8.96
C ARG A 440 -6.85 23.12 -9.91
N ALA A 441 -5.64 22.91 -9.36
CA ALA A 441 -4.44 22.65 -10.13
C ALA A 441 -4.55 21.34 -10.94
N PHE A 442 -5.08 20.29 -10.32
CA PHE A 442 -5.23 18.99 -10.99
C PHE A 442 -6.30 19.00 -12.09
N LYS A 443 -7.39 19.76 -11.90
CA LYS A 443 -8.40 19.95 -12.95
C LYS A 443 -7.83 20.66 -14.18
N ALA A 444 -7.00 21.68 -13.97
CA ALA A 444 -6.29 22.37 -15.06
C ALA A 444 -5.34 21.39 -15.79
N PHE A 445 -4.58 20.59 -15.06
CA PHE A 445 -3.68 19.58 -15.62
C PHE A 445 -4.43 18.55 -16.50
N ILE A 446 -5.60 18.06 -16.07
CA ILE A 446 -6.40 17.12 -16.86
C ILE A 446 -6.87 17.76 -18.17
N ALA A 447 -7.20 19.03 -18.17
CA ALA A 447 -7.69 19.74 -19.36
C ALA A 447 -6.59 19.90 -20.44
N GLU A 448 -5.31 19.76 -20.09
CA GLU A 448 -4.15 19.84 -20.98
C GLU A 448 -3.69 18.45 -21.51
N LEU A 449 -4.22 17.34 -21.01
CA LEU A 449 -3.86 15.97 -21.43
C LEU A 449 -4.51 15.55 -22.76
#